data_edf493190551ffc01c945305a571f4d6
#
_entry.id   edf493190551ffc01c945305a571f4d6
#
_cell.length_a   1.000
_cell.length_b   1.000
_cell.length_c   1.000
_cell.angle_alpha   90.00
_cell.angle_beta   90.00
_cell.angle_gamma   90.00
#
_symmetry.space_group_name_H-M   'P 1'
#
loop_
_entity.id
_entity.type
_entity.pdbx_description
1 polymer ?
#
loop_
_entity_poly.entity_id
_entity_poly.type
_entity_poly.pdbx_seq_one_letter_code
_entity_poly.pdbx_strand_id
1 'polypeptide(L)'
;MHTLRLKVTVPEGVPAGGRETQNLYILPSANPSAARTLSFTTLRRMPYPFSLHTAEGWEEVRRKAEKYKWAAERKDRYLADAERWVVPELPDSAVNGDGERYLFRTEIENALMSSAIAWQLSREKRYAQKVKDFLLKVSDYKKGFPVTRKVCHQASVQEGGMFQHLAQAYDLIGDSGLLTESDRKQIEYTFRLYIVQELRYKQPGGANWAVSQLTGAFFCALVIQDFALVDEVLYAPSGLIDKFRTYTMPDGWWYECTVSYNLWVASEYIQVALALEPFGYSLLAEKFPVDYNLTPEYDKTWENEREDRRLLHHGHSFRIQGGIHQPYVTIKMMVDALLPFLDYRGWMFGVNDATEREVGGGSFELAYYAFRDSRYAEFIRRTPQRSDL
;
A
#
# COMPACT_ATOMS: atom_id res chain seq x y z
N MET A 1 -26.97 32.80 1.24
CA MET A 1 -26.05 31.68 1.55
C MET A 1 -25.88 31.62 3.05
N HIS A 2 -26.22 30.51 3.71
CA HIS A 2 -26.07 30.38 5.15
C HIS A 2 -24.79 29.57 5.42
N THR A 3 -23.97 30.05 6.35
CA THR A 3 -22.73 29.37 6.73
C THR A 3 -22.92 28.78 8.13
N LEU A 4 -22.72 27.46 8.26
CA LEU A 4 -22.66 26.77 9.54
C LEU A 4 -21.18 26.63 9.94
N ARG A 5 -20.85 27.07 11.16
CA ARG A 5 -19.52 26.86 11.73
C ARG A 5 -19.60 25.80 12.82
N LEU A 6 -18.81 24.79 12.72
CA LEU A 6 -18.67 23.74 13.73
C LEU A 6 -17.37 23.97 14.50
N LYS A 7 -17.42 23.83 15.80
CA LYS A 7 -16.25 23.80 16.68
C LYS A 7 -16.11 22.37 17.19
N VAL A 8 -15.00 21.75 16.89
CA VAL A 8 -14.65 20.43 17.40
C VAL A 8 -13.56 20.57 18.44
N THR A 9 -13.70 19.88 19.56
CA THR A 9 -12.70 19.84 20.62
C THR A 9 -12.28 18.40 20.82
N VAL A 10 -10.99 18.11 20.64
CA VAL A 10 -10.40 16.80 20.93
C VAL A 10 -10.03 16.77 22.40
N PRO A 11 -10.53 15.83 23.22
CA PRO A 11 -10.15 15.70 24.63
C PRO A 11 -8.64 15.45 24.79
N GLU A 12 -8.03 15.99 25.85
CA GLU A 12 -6.59 15.85 26.08
C GLU A 12 -6.11 14.39 26.24
N GLY A 13 -6.97 13.52 26.80
CA GLY A 13 -6.67 12.12 27.03
C GLY A 13 -6.76 11.18 25.82
N VAL A 14 -7.17 11.68 24.65
CA VAL A 14 -7.25 10.83 23.43
C VAL A 14 -5.84 10.46 23.00
N PRO A 15 -5.53 9.16 22.78
CA PRO A 15 -4.21 8.75 22.29
C PRO A 15 -3.98 9.24 20.86
N ALA A 16 -2.71 9.37 20.46
CA ALA A 16 -2.34 9.61 19.06
C ALA A 16 -2.94 8.51 18.16
N GLY A 17 -3.49 8.89 17.00
CA GLY A 17 -4.25 7.98 16.14
C GLY A 17 -5.70 7.74 16.58
N GLY A 18 -6.09 8.17 17.78
CA GLY A 18 -7.47 8.08 18.24
C GLY A 18 -8.40 8.94 17.39
N ARG A 19 -9.54 8.39 17.00
CA ARG A 19 -10.48 9.03 16.08
C ARG A 19 -11.93 8.77 16.47
N GLU A 20 -12.80 9.66 16.03
CA GLU A 20 -14.25 9.55 16.17
C GLU A 20 -14.93 10.11 14.93
N THR A 21 -15.89 9.36 14.37
CA THR A 21 -16.72 9.83 13.27
C THR A 21 -18.10 10.20 13.77
N GLN A 22 -18.57 11.38 13.43
CA GLN A 22 -19.88 11.91 13.79
C GLN A 22 -20.67 12.32 12.56
N ASN A 23 -21.99 12.21 12.66
CA ASN A 23 -22.92 12.59 11.61
C ASN A 23 -23.67 13.85 12.01
N LEU A 24 -23.66 14.85 11.14
CA LEU A 24 -24.51 16.03 11.22
C LEU A 24 -25.70 15.87 10.27
N TYR A 25 -26.89 15.88 10.82
CA TYR A 25 -28.13 15.80 10.06
C TYR A 25 -28.66 17.21 9.80
N ILE A 26 -28.76 17.60 8.55
CA ILE A 26 -29.33 18.88 8.12
C ILE A 26 -30.74 18.60 7.61
N LEU A 27 -31.73 19.11 8.35
CA LEU A 27 -33.15 18.94 8.06
C LEU A 27 -33.74 20.30 7.68
N PRO A 28 -33.95 20.60 6.40
CA PRO A 28 -34.60 21.85 6.00
C PRO A 28 -36.06 21.87 6.44
N SER A 29 -36.44 22.88 7.20
CA SER A 29 -37.83 23.02 7.73
C SER A 29 -38.88 23.14 6.63
N ALA A 30 -38.52 23.74 5.48
CA ALA A 30 -39.41 23.91 4.35
C ALA A 30 -39.53 22.69 3.43
N ASN A 31 -38.56 21.77 3.48
CA ASN A 31 -38.56 20.57 2.64
C ASN A 31 -37.79 19.44 3.37
N PRO A 32 -38.44 18.66 4.24
CA PRO A 32 -37.79 17.56 4.95
C PRO A 32 -37.21 16.48 4.05
N SER A 33 -37.74 16.30 2.82
CA SER A 33 -37.21 15.34 1.85
C SER A 33 -35.84 15.73 1.27
N ALA A 34 -35.44 16.97 1.43
CA ALA A 34 -34.12 17.46 1.08
C ALA A 34 -33.07 17.32 2.21
N ALA A 35 -33.34 16.46 3.18
CA ALA A 35 -32.41 16.15 4.26
C ALA A 35 -31.04 15.72 3.71
N ARG A 36 -29.98 16.16 4.39
CA ARG A 36 -28.58 15.78 4.07
C ARG A 36 -27.89 15.33 5.35
N THR A 37 -27.10 14.31 5.22
CA THR A 37 -26.17 13.87 6.27
C THR A 37 -24.77 14.23 5.86
N LEU A 38 -24.04 14.90 6.74
CA LEU A 38 -22.60 15.15 6.60
C LEU A 38 -21.87 14.34 7.66
N SER A 39 -21.03 13.44 7.22
CA SER A 39 -20.14 12.70 8.10
C SER A 39 -18.80 13.43 8.18
N PHE A 40 -18.25 13.54 9.37
CA PHE A 40 -16.91 14.06 9.58
C PHE A 40 -16.19 13.27 10.66
N THR A 41 -14.91 13.00 10.40
CA THR A 41 -14.04 12.29 11.32
C THR A 41 -13.07 13.26 11.96
N THR A 42 -13.03 13.25 13.28
CA THR A 42 -12.03 13.95 14.06
C THR A 42 -10.92 12.97 14.44
N LEU A 43 -9.67 13.37 14.23
CA LEU A 43 -8.50 12.55 14.51
C LEU A 43 -7.51 13.34 15.37
N ARG A 44 -6.97 12.71 16.41
CA ARG A 44 -5.72 13.16 17.03
C ARG A 44 -4.56 12.63 16.20
N ARG A 45 -3.87 13.51 15.46
CA ARG A 45 -2.82 13.11 14.52
C ARG A 45 -1.73 12.27 15.20
N MET A 46 -1.32 11.21 14.49
CA MET A 46 -0.13 10.44 14.82
C MET A 46 1.11 11.26 14.47
N PRO A 47 2.12 11.35 15.35
CA PRO A 47 3.40 11.94 14.99
C PRO A 47 4.12 11.07 13.96
N TYR A 48 4.81 11.71 13.02
CA TYR A 48 5.69 11.03 12.07
C TYR A 48 6.97 10.55 12.74
N PRO A 49 7.58 9.44 12.29
CA PRO A 49 7.06 8.50 11.31
C PRO A 49 6.17 7.43 11.94
N PHE A 50 5.34 6.76 11.11
CA PHE A 50 4.48 5.67 11.57
C PHE A 50 4.13 4.61 10.50
N SER A 51 4.37 4.89 9.21
CA SER A 51 3.89 4.02 8.13
C SER A 51 4.65 2.69 8.01
N LEU A 52 5.94 2.67 8.35
CA LEU A 52 6.76 1.46 8.44
C LEU A 52 7.03 1.10 9.90
N HIS A 53 7.50 2.06 10.67
CA HIS A 53 7.75 1.96 12.10
C HIS A 53 7.43 3.30 12.76
N THR A 54 6.96 3.25 14.00
CA THR A 54 6.87 4.45 14.84
C THR A 54 8.26 4.93 15.24
N ALA A 55 8.35 6.09 15.89
CA ALA A 55 9.61 6.61 16.38
C ALA A 55 10.34 5.60 17.29
N GLU A 56 9.59 4.92 18.17
CA GLU A 56 10.12 3.88 19.06
C GLU A 56 10.59 2.65 18.26
N GLY A 57 9.87 2.27 17.20
CA GLY A 57 10.27 1.21 16.29
C GLY A 57 11.60 1.52 15.61
N TRP A 58 11.79 2.75 15.16
CA TRP A 58 13.06 3.20 14.56
C TRP A 58 14.23 3.23 15.57
N GLU A 59 13.97 3.53 16.85
CA GLU A 59 14.98 3.37 17.90
C GLU A 59 15.43 1.90 18.04
N GLU A 60 14.48 0.97 17.98
CA GLU A 60 14.81 -0.46 18.00
C GLU A 60 15.63 -0.88 16.78
N VAL A 61 15.27 -0.38 15.57
CA VAL A 61 16.04 -0.64 14.34
C VAL A 61 17.49 -0.13 14.49
N ARG A 62 17.70 1.08 15.03
CA ARG A 62 19.05 1.62 15.28
C ARG A 62 19.82 0.75 16.26
N ARG A 63 19.21 0.32 17.36
CA ARG A 63 19.85 -0.60 18.34
C ARG A 63 20.23 -1.94 17.70
N LYS A 64 19.40 -2.47 16.81
CA LYS A 64 19.73 -3.70 16.06
C LYS A 64 20.93 -3.48 15.14
N ALA A 65 21.03 -2.34 14.48
CA ALA A 65 22.17 -2.01 13.62
C ALA A 65 23.48 -1.85 14.41
N GLU A 66 23.43 -1.46 15.68
CA GLU A 66 24.59 -1.44 16.56
C GLU A 66 24.98 -2.83 17.07
N LYS A 67 23.99 -3.68 17.30
CA LYS A 67 24.18 -4.98 17.96
C LYS A 67 24.52 -6.12 17.00
N TYR A 68 23.92 -6.14 15.80
CA TYR A 68 24.00 -7.27 14.88
C TYR A 68 24.72 -6.88 13.59
N LYS A 69 25.73 -7.69 13.24
CA LYS A 69 26.56 -7.46 12.05
C LYS A 69 25.72 -7.34 10.76
N TRP A 70 24.76 -8.23 10.55
CA TRP A 70 23.89 -8.19 9.38
C TRP A 70 23.07 -6.90 9.30
N ALA A 71 22.62 -6.37 10.44
CA ALA A 71 21.85 -5.12 10.47
C ALA A 71 22.77 -3.89 10.27
N ALA A 72 24.02 -3.93 10.76
CA ALA A 72 25.03 -2.93 10.46
C ALA A 72 25.35 -2.89 8.96
N GLU A 73 25.62 -4.05 8.35
CA GLU A 73 25.88 -4.17 6.91
C GLU A 73 24.72 -3.66 6.07
N ARG A 74 23.48 -3.88 6.55
CA ARG A 74 22.29 -3.36 5.87
C ARG A 74 22.17 -1.85 5.99
N LYS A 75 22.39 -1.29 7.18
CA LYS A 75 22.48 0.15 7.42
C LYS A 75 23.51 0.79 6.47
N ASP A 76 24.72 0.23 6.41
CA ASP A 76 25.79 0.76 5.55
C ASP A 76 25.38 0.75 4.07
N ARG A 77 24.64 -0.24 3.64
CA ARG A 77 24.13 -0.33 2.27
C ARG A 77 23.12 0.78 1.97
N TYR A 78 22.15 1.01 2.87
CA TYR A 78 21.20 2.11 2.73
C TYR A 78 21.91 3.48 2.69
N LEU A 79 22.90 3.70 3.55
CA LEU A 79 23.67 4.94 3.55
C LEU A 79 24.43 5.11 2.23
N ALA A 80 25.06 4.05 1.73
CA ALA A 80 25.81 4.10 0.46
C ALA A 80 24.90 4.35 -0.73
N ASP A 81 23.72 3.75 -0.79
CA ASP A 81 22.75 3.96 -1.85
C ASP A 81 22.20 5.38 -1.81
N ALA A 82 21.84 5.87 -0.63
CA ALA A 82 21.40 7.24 -0.43
C ALA A 82 22.46 8.27 -0.80
N GLU A 83 23.73 7.98 -0.49
CA GLU A 83 24.86 8.87 -0.84
C GLU A 83 25.00 9.00 -2.35
N ARG A 84 24.95 7.89 -3.08
CA ARG A 84 25.09 7.84 -4.54
C ARG A 84 23.92 8.46 -5.29
N TRP A 85 22.74 8.53 -4.67
CA TRP A 85 21.57 9.03 -5.34
C TRP A 85 21.65 10.52 -5.66
N VAL A 86 21.47 10.82 -6.93
CA VAL A 86 21.26 12.18 -7.44
C VAL A 86 19.78 12.33 -7.76
N VAL A 87 19.12 13.30 -7.14
CA VAL A 87 17.70 13.57 -7.39
C VAL A 87 17.50 13.93 -8.86
N PRO A 88 16.69 13.14 -9.62
CA PRO A 88 16.53 13.37 -11.04
C PRO A 88 15.84 14.70 -11.34
N GLU A 89 16.16 15.30 -12.47
CA GLU A 89 15.41 16.45 -13.00
C GLU A 89 14.14 15.97 -13.71
N LEU A 90 13.08 16.78 -13.65
CA LEU A 90 11.88 16.53 -14.44
C LEU A 90 12.14 16.84 -15.92
N PRO A 91 11.59 16.05 -16.84
CA PRO A 91 11.71 16.35 -18.27
C PRO A 91 10.96 17.64 -18.62
N ASP A 92 11.45 18.33 -19.63
CA ASP A 92 10.79 19.54 -20.13
C ASP A 92 9.47 19.28 -20.87
N SER A 93 9.30 18.08 -21.42
CA SER A 93 8.06 17.65 -22.06
C SER A 93 7.21 16.79 -21.14
N ALA A 94 5.91 17.08 -21.09
CA ALA A 94 4.94 16.38 -20.26
C ALA A 94 4.77 14.90 -20.65
N VAL A 95 4.99 14.55 -21.90
CA VAL A 95 4.81 13.20 -22.42
C VAL A 95 6.09 12.79 -23.09
N ASN A 96 6.76 11.82 -22.52
CA ASN A 96 7.81 11.11 -23.23
C ASN A 96 7.15 10.10 -24.16
N GLY A 97 7.18 10.38 -25.46
CA GLY A 97 6.57 9.54 -26.49
C GLY A 97 7.09 8.11 -26.53
N ASP A 98 8.31 7.88 -26.03
CA ASP A 98 8.94 6.56 -25.95
C ASP A 98 8.36 5.70 -24.84
N GLY A 99 7.45 6.27 -24.06
CA GLY A 99 6.93 5.61 -22.89
C GLY A 99 8.01 5.32 -21.84
N GLU A 100 9.10 6.04 -21.82
CA GLU A 100 10.09 5.97 -20.75
C GLU A 100 9.45 6.30 -19.41
N ARG A 101 9.75 5.49 -18.43
CA ARG A 101 9.22 5.54 -17.05
C ARG A 101 9.98 6.58 -16.26
N TYR A 102 9.89 7.80 -16.66
CA TYR A 102 10.81 8.82 -16.19
C TYR A 102 10.88 8.95 -14.67
N LEU A 103 9.73 8.99 -14.00
CA LEU A 103 9.64 9.07 -12.55
C LEU A 103 9.41 7.71 -11.86
N PHE A 104 8.94 6.72 -12.62
CA PHE A 104 8.47 5.43 -12.10
C PHE A 104 9.43 4.31 -12.48
N ARG A 105 10.69 4.47 -12.09
CA ARG A 105 11.74 3.47 -12.25
C ARG A 105 12.05 2.84 -10.91
N THR A 106 12.23 1.54 -10.90
CA THR A 106 12.61 0.79 -9.69
C THR A 106 13.87 1.35 -9.04
N GLU A 107 14.84 1.81 -9.83
CA GLU A 107 16.08 2.41 -9.31
C GLU A 107 15.80 3.73 -8.57
N ILE A 108 14.85 4.52 -9.05
CA ILE A 108 14.44 5.78 -8.40
C ILE A 108 13.67 5.48 -7.12
N GLU A 109 12.74 4.53 -7.16
CA GLU A 109 11.98 4.07 -5.98
C GLU A 109 12.92 3.57 -4.88
N ASN A 110 13.86 2.69 -5.22
CA ASN A 110 14.83 2.14 -4.29
C ASN A 110 15.73 3.23 -3.69
N ALA A 111 16.18 4.19 -4.51
CA ALA A 111 17.04 5.26 -4.06
C ALA A 111 16.30 6.28 -3.17
N LEU A 112 15.02 6.56 -3.48
CA LEU A 112 14.12 7.35 -2.65
C LEU A 112 13.96 6.72 -1.27
N MET A 113 13.59 5.44 -1.24
CA MET A 113 13.39 4.71 0.02
C MET A 113 14.71 4.56 0.79
N SER A 114 15.82 4.25 0.11
CA SER A 114 17.14 4.21 0.76
C SER A 114 17.49 5.55 1.42
N SER A 115 17.18 6.68 0.79
CA SER A 115 17.43 8.00 1.35
C SER A 115 16.51 8.31 2.54
N ALA A 116 15.23 7.94 2.47
CA ALA A 116 14.29 8.12 3.58
C ALA A 116 14.68 7.25 4.80
N ILE A 117 15.07 6.00 4.57
CA ILE A 117 15.55 5.08 5.60
C ILE A 117 16.91 5.57 6.16
N ALA A 118 17.81 6.04 5.31
CA ALA A 118 19.10 6.60 5.75
C ALA A 118 18.92 7.78 6.71
N TRP A 119 17.93 8.65 6.47
CA TRP A 119 17.54 9.68 7.43
C TRP A 119 17.15 9.07 8.78
N GLN A 120 16.28 8.08 8.79
CA GLN A 120 15.84 7.44 10.04
C GLN A 120 16.98 6.71 10.78
N LEU A 121 17.94 6.15 10.05
CA LEU A 121 19.07 5.42 10.62
C LEU A 121 20.21 6.32 11.13
N SER A 122 20.48 7.45 10.46
CA SER A 122 21.64 8.32 10.75
C SER A 122 21.28 9.66 11.36
N ARG A 123 20.05 10.14 11.15
CA ARG A 123 19.59 11.49 11.46
C ARG A 123 20.35 12.61 10.72
N GLU A 124 21.02 12.27 9.63
CA GLU A 124 21.71 13.24 8.78
C GLU A 124 20.73 13.92 7.81
N LYS A 125 20.44 15.18 8.04
CA LYS A 125 19.44 15.97 7.28
C LYS A 125 19.66 15.98 5.78
N ARG A 126 20.88 15.75 5.29
CA ARG A 126 21.15 15.68 3.84
C ARG A 126 20.36 14.61 3.12
N TYR A 127 20.08 13.47 3.76
CA TYR A 127 19.26 12.41 3.17
C TYR A 127 17.79 12.81 3.10
N ALA A 128 17.26 13.36 4.18
CA ALA A 128 15.89 13.88 4.20
C ALA A 128 15.71 15.05 3.18
N GLN A 129 16.75 15.85 2.95
CA GLN A 129 16.71 16.92 1.95
C GLN A 129 16.55 16.36 0.52
N LYS A 130 17.30 15.30 0.16
CA LYS A 130 17.14 14.63 -1.14
C LYS A 130 15.70 14.13 -1.35
N VAL A 131 15.11 13.51 -0.31
CA VAL A 131 13.73 13.06 -0.35
C VAL A 131 12.76 14.23 -0.54
N LYS A 132 12.91 15.30 0.25
CA LYS A 132 12.10 16.53 0.12
C LYS A 132 12.17 17.08 -1.31
N ASP A 133 13.38 17.22 -1.85
CA ASP A 133 13.60 17.79 -3.19
C ASP A 133 12.89 16.95 -4.26
N PHE A 134 12.94 15.63 -4.15
CA PHE A 134 12.24 14.74 -5.08
C PHE A 134 10.72 14.83 -4.92
N LEU A 135 10.20 14.81 -3.69
CA LEU A 135 8.77 14.97 -3.42
C LEU A 135 8.22 16.27 -4.01
N LEU A 136 8.95 17.38 -3.86
CA LEU A 136 8.56 18.67 -4.41
C LEU A 136 8.60 18.70 -5.93
N LYS A 137 9.58 18.01 -6.55
CA LYS A 137 9.61 17.86 -8.02
C LYS A 137 8.41 17.05 -8.52
N VAL A 138 8.12 15.90 -7.92
CA VAL A 138 6.93 15.11 -8.29
C VAL A 138 5.65 15.92 -8.11
N SER A 139 5.61 16.80 -7.12
CA SER A 139 4.45 17.62 -6.77
C SER A 139 4.43 19.01 -7.43
N ASP A 140 5.33 19.27 -8.39
CA ASP A 140 5.30 20.53 -9.14
C ASP A 140 4.02 20.65 -9.96
N TYR A 141 3.29 21.75 -9.79
CA TYR A 141 1.97 21.96 -10.43
C TYR A 141 2.01 22.04 -11.95
N LYS A 142 3.17 22.30 -12.55
CA LYS A 142 3.31 22.49 -14.00
C LYS A 142 3.98 21.31 -14.67
N LYS A 143 4.97 20.72 -14.00
CA LYS A 143 5.83 19.66 -14.58
C LYS A 143 5.71 18.32 -13.84
N GLY A 144 5.18 18.31 -12.62
CA GLY A 144 5.03 17.10 -11.80
C GLY A 144 3.84 16.23 -12.21
N PHE A 145 3.44 15.35 -11.32
CA PHE A 145 2.27 14.48 -11.54
C PHE A 145 0.97 15.31 -11.59
N PRO A 146 0.03 15.04 -12.52
CA PRO A 146 0.05 13.95 -13.51
C PRO A 146 0.69 14.31 -14.86
N VAL A 147 1.28 15.49 -14.99
CA VAL A 147 1.83 16.00 -16.25
C VAL A 147 2.98 15.12 -16.77
N THR A 148 3.83 14.64 -15.87
CA THR A 148 4.98 13.79 -16.20
C THR A 148 4.68 12.29 -16.15
N ARG A 149 3.41 11.90 -16.02
CA ARG A 149 3.04 10.49 -16.03
C ARG A 149 3.30 9.86 -17.40
N LYS A 150 3.71 8.60 -17.37
CA LYS A 150 3.82 7.80 -18.58
C LYS A 150 2.44 7.37 -19.10
N VAL A 151 2.20 7.54 -20.37
CA VAL A 151 0.99 7.05 -21.03
C VAL A 151 1.26 5.67 -21.64
N CYS A 152 1.14 4.60 -20.86
CA CYS A 152 1.09 3.23 -21.38
C CYS A 152 0.23 2.36 -20.47
N HIS A 153 -0.20 1.19 -20.96
CA HIS A 153 -1.08 0.30 -20.21
C HIS A 153 -0.48 -0.25 -18.90
N GLN A 154 0.86 -0.26 -18.76
CA GLN A 154 1.54 -0.69 -17.54
C GLN A 154 1.90 0.47 -16.61
N ALA A 155 1.64 1.72 -16.99
CA ALA A 155 1.98 2.87 -16.16
C ALA A 155 1.29 2.82 -14.80
N SER A 156 0.05 2.41 -14.78
CA SER A 156 -0.78 2.37 -13.57
C SER A 156 -0.21 1.48 -12.45
N VAL A 157 0.35 0.32 -12.79
CA VAL A 157 0.98 -0.57 -11.80
C VAL A 157 2.17 0.09 -11.14
N GLN A 158 3.01 0.73 -11.95
CA GLN A 158 4.22 1.40 -11.49
C GLN A 158 3.90 2.69 -10.74
N GLU A 159 2.81 3.36 -11.12
CA GLU A 159 2.30 4.49 -10.34
C GLU A 159 1.91 4.04 -8.93
N GLY A 160 1.27 2.86 -8.79
CA GLY A 160 0.91 2.29 -7.50
C GLY A 160 2.10 2.15 -6.56
N GLY A 161 3.13 1.43 -6.99
CA GLY A 161 4.36 1.25 -6.22
C GLY A 161 5.08 2.57 -5.94
N MET A 162 5.19 3.45 -6.94
CA MET A 162 5.82 4.76 -6.75
C MET A 162 5.08 5.60 -5.71
N PHE A 163 3.75 5.71 -5.79
CA PHE A 163 2.98 6.50 -4.82
C PHE A 163 2.99 5.91 -3.43
N GLN A 164 3.06 4.58 -3.29
CA GLN A 164 3.34 3.95 -2.01
C GLN A 164 4.67 4.42 -1.42
N HIS A 165 5.75 4.35 -2.20
CA HIS A 165 7.08 4.75 -1.75
C HIS A 165 7.19 6.26 -1.53
N LEU A 166 6.55 7.10 -2.35
CA LEU A 166 6.47 8.55 -2.12
C LEU A 166 5.79 8.86 -0.79
N ALA A 167 4.67 8.18 -0.49
CA ALA A 167 3.94 8.36 0.74
C ALA A 167 4.76 7.90 1.96
N GLN A 168 5.37 6.71 1.89
CA GLN A 168 6.25 6.22 2.95
C GLN A 168 7.46 7.12 3.16
N ALA A 169 8.10 7.59 2.10
CA ALA A 169 9.23 8.51 2.20
C ALA A 169 8.83 9.86 2.81
N TYR A 170 7.65 10.39 2.47
CA TYR A 170 7.08 11.59 3.10
C TYR A 170 6.88 11.41 4.61
N ASP A 171 6.32 10.27 5.02
CA ASP A 171 6.17 9.91 6.43
C ASP A 171 7.53 9.84 7.14
N LEU A 172 8.48 9.13 6.55
CA LEU A 172 9.81 8.93 7.13
C LEU A 172 10.59 10.23 7.37
N ILE A 173 10.42 11.24 6.51
CA ILE A 173 11.08 12.54 6.72
C ILE A 173 10.20 13.56 7.46
N GLY A 174 9.01 13.16 7.86
CA GLY A 174 8.02 14.04 8.48
C GLY A 174 8.49 14.70 9.78
N ASP A 175 9.39 14.04 10.51
CA ASP A 175 10.02 14.51 11.76
C ASP A 175 11.35 15.26 11.55
N SER A 176 11.81 15.45 10.32
CA SER A 176 13.11 16.08 10.01
C SER A 176 13.16 17.59 10.30
N GLY A 177 12.01 18.23 10.37
CA GLY A 177 11.86 19.68 10.45
C GLY A 177 12.16 20.42 9.13
N LEU A 178 12.35 19.71 8.03
CA LEU A 178 12.65 20.30 6.71
C LEU A 178 11.40 20.70 5.94
N LEU A 179 10.28 19.98 6.14
CA LEU A 179 9.03 20.25 5.43
C LEU A 179 8.30 21.45 6.03
N THR A 180 8.20 22.52 5.25
CA THR A 180 7.35 23.67 5.60
C THR A 180 5.87 23.33 5.40
N GLU A 181 4.97 24.16 5.93
CA GLU A 181 3.52 23.99 5.70
C GLU A 181 3.17 24.10 4.21
N SER A 182 3.85 24.96 3.46
CA SER A 182 3.68 25.08 2.02
C SER A 182 4.11 23.82 1.28
N ASP A 183 5.26 23.24 1.66
CA ASP A 183 5.76 21.99 1.09
C ASP A 183 4.75 20.85 1.33
N ARG A 184 4.26 20.74 2.57
CA ARG A 184 3.25 19.74 2.92
C ARG A 184 1.99 19.90 2.08
N LYS A 185 1.44 21.10 1.99
CA LYS A 185 0.24 21.37 1.18
C LYS A 185 0.42 20.97 -0.28
N GLN A 186 1.57 21.27 -0.86
CA GLN A 186 1.87 20.90 -2.26
C GLN A 186 1.95 19.40 -2.44
N ILE A 187 2.68 18.70 -1.58
CA ILE A 187 2.85 17.24 -1.64
C ILE A 187 1.51 16.52 -1.38
N GLU A 188 0.81 16.90 -0.31
CA GLU A 188 -0.48 16.33 0.06
C GLU A 188 -1.56 16.57 -1.01
N TYR A 189 -1.51 17.68 -1.73
CA TYR A 189 -2.39 17.91 -2.88
C TYR A 189 -2.15 16.89 -3.99
N THR A 190 -0.90 16.58 -4.30
CA THR A 190 -0.54 15.57 -5.29
C THR A 190 -0.99 14.17 -4.84
N PHE A 191 -0.83 13.83 -3.58
CA PHE A 191 -1.37 12.58 -3.03
C PHE A 191 -2.89 12.48 -3.19
N ARG A 192 -3.62 13.57 -2.89
CA ARG A 192 -5.08 13.62 -3.11
C ARG A 192 -5.46 13.48 -4.58
N LEU A 193 -4.71 14.07 -5.50
CA LEU A 193 -4.94 13.87 -6.94
C LEU A 193 -4.81 12.40 -7.33
N TYR A 194 -3.78 11.71 -6.83
CA TYR A 194 -3.59 10.30 -7.09
C TYR A 194 -4.72 9.45 -6.48
N ILE A 195 -5.09 9.69 -5.23
CA ILE A 195 -6.20 8.98 -4.57
C ILE A 195 -7.50 9.14 -5.37
N VAL A 196 -7.85 10.37 -5.76
CA VAL A 196 -9.06 10.64 -6.53
C VAL A 196 -9.01 9.94 -7.89
N GLN A 197 -7.86 9.92 -8.54
CA GLN A 197 -7.68 9.19 -9.79
C GLN A 197 -7.99 7.71 -9.61
N GLU A 198 -7.43 7.05 -8.60
CA GLU A 198 -7.63 5.62 -8.36
C GLU A 198 -9.06 5.30 -7.93
N LEU A 199 -9.65 6.09 -7.05
CA LEU A 199 -11.04 5.91 -6.64
C LEU A 199 -12.04 6.14 -7.79
N ARG A 200 -11.74 7.04 -8.70
CA ARG A 200 -12.61 7.38 -9.83
C ARG A 200 -12.49 6.42 -11.01
N TYR A 201 -11.28 5.90 -11.24
CA TYR A 201 -10.96 5.06 -12.40
C TYR A 201 -10.51 3.66 -11.98
N LYS A 202 -11.05 3.16 -10.86
CA LYS A 202 -10.75 1.82 -10.34
C LYS A 202 -10.83 0.79 -11.45
N GLN A 203 -9.85 -0.05 -11.52
CA GLN A 203 -9.91 -1.25 -12.36
C GLN A 203 -11.06 -2.14 -11.83
N PRO A 204 -12.07 -2.49 -12.64
CA PRO A 204 -13.21 -3.31 -12.20
C PRO A 204 -12.72 -4.71 -12.00
N GLY A 205 -11.78 -5.27 -11.94
CA GLY A 205 -11.35 -6.65 -11.75
C GLY A 205 -10.47 -6.85 -10.52
N GLY A 206 -10.07 -8.09 -10.32
CA GLY A 206 -9.19 -8.53 -9.26
C GLY A 206 -7.72 -8.57 -9.65
N ALA A 207 -7.29 -7.97 -10.74
CA ALA A 207 -5.89 -8.00 -11.14
C ALA A 207 -4.96 -7.52 -10.02
N ASN A 208 -3.82 -8.17 -9.87
CA ASN A 208 -2.77 -7.76 -8.94
C ASN A 208 -2.41 -6.27 -9.11
N TRP A 209 -2.52 -5.74 -10.32
CA TRP A 209 -2.32 -4.32 -10.64
C TRP A 209 -3.26 -3.40 -9.90
N ALA A 210 -4.54 -3.78 -9.81
CA ALA A 210 -5.53 -2.99 -9.08
C ALA A 210 -5.24 -2.96 -7.57
N VAL A 211 -4.69 -4.04 -7.02
CA VAL A 211 -4.23 -4.06 -5.63
C VAL A 211 -3.07 -3.09 -5.43
N SER A 212 -2.05 -3.13 -6.29
CA SER A 212 -0.91 -2.20 -6.20
C SER A 212 -1.34 -0.73 -6.28
N GLN A 213 -2.23 -0.39 -7.22
CA GLN A 213 -2.76 0.96 -7.36
C GLN A 213 -3.48 1.44 -6.11
N LEU A 214 -4.36 0.58 -5.56
CA LEU A 214 -5.09 0.91 -4.34
C LEU A 214 -4.19 0.95 -3.11
N THR A 215 -3.13 0.13 -3.06
CA THR A 215 -2.12 0.20 -1.98
C THR A 215 -1.39 1.55 -2.03
N GLY A 216 -1.00 2.03 -3.20
CA GLY A 216 -0.44 3.37 -3.36
C GLY A 216 -1.41 4.46 -2.88
N ALA A 217 -2.69 4.39 -3.27
CA ALA A 217 -3.71 5.32 -2.81
C ALA A 217 -3.96 5.23 -1.29
N PHE A 218 -3.94 4.02 -0.73
CA PHE A 218 -4.04 3.78 0.70
C PHE A 218 -2.91 4.47 1.48
N PHE A 219 -1.65 4.25 1.10
CA PHE A 219 -0.53 4.87 1.78
C PHE A 219 -0.55 6.40 1.65
N CYS A 220 -0.94 6.93 0.49
CA CYS A 220 -1.15 8.38 0.33
C CYS A 220 -2.22 8.92 1.29
N ALA A 221 -3.36 8.25 1.43
CA ALA A 221 -4.42 8.64 2.35
C ALA A 221 -3.98 8.51 3.83
N LEU A 222 -3.25 7.44 4.14
CA LEU A 222 -2.79 7.17 5.50
C LEU A 222 -1.80 8.23 5.99
N VAL A 223 -0.77 8.55 5.19
CA VAL A 223 0.28 9.49 5.64
C VAL A 223 -0.20 10.94 5.74
N ILE A 224 -1.20 11.33 4.96
CA ILE A 224 -1.89 12.62 5.18
C ILE A 224 -2.93 12.55 6.31
N GLN A 225 -3.15 11.34 6.85
CA GLN A 225 -4.07 11.04 7.95
C GLN A 225 -5.51 11.46 7.66
N ASP A 226 -5.95 11.26 6.43
CA ASP A 226 -7.34 11.46 6.01
C ASP A 226 -8.10 10.13 6.06
N PHE A 227 -8.66 9.82 7.22
CA PHE A 227 -9.30 8.53 7.46
C PHE A 227 -10.61 8.35 6.70
N ALA A 228 -11.23 9.40 6.21
CA ALA A 228 -12.35 9.24 5.28
C ALA A 228 -11.88 8.62 3.96
N LEU A 229 -10.74 9.07 3.45
CA LEU A 229 -10.12 8.48 2.26
C LEU A 229 -9.52 7.09 2.53
N VAL A 230 -8.91 6.88 3.71
CA VAL A 230 -8.43 5.56 4.13
C VAL A 230 -9.56 4.54 4.11
N ASP A 231 -10.67 4.87 4.77
CA ASP A 231 -11.84 3.99 4.84
C ASP A 231 -12.47 3.78 3.45
N GLU A 232 -12.48 4.80 2.59
CA GLU A 232 -12.97 4.66 1.22
C GLU A 232 -12.09 3.72 0.39
N VAL A 233 -10.77 3.85 0.44
CA VAL A 233 -9.85 2.95 -0.28
C VAL A 233 -9.95 1.51 0.24
N LEU A 234 -10.15 1.33 1.54
CA LEU A 234 -10.25 0.01 2.15
C LEU A 234 -11.60 -0.66 1.84
N TYR A 235 -12.71 0.03 2.13
CA TYR A 235 -14.02 -0.60 2.28
C TYR A 235 -15.06 -0.21 1.23
N ALA A 236 -14.78 0.75 0.34
CA ALA A 236 -15.69 1.04 -0.75
C ALA A 236 -15.85 -0.17 -1.69
N PRO A 237 -16.95 -0.27 -2.44
CA PRO A 237 -17.07 -1.26 -3.50
C PRO A 237 -15.83 -1.25 -4.42
N SER A 238 -15.27 -2.41 -4.68
CA SER A 238 -13.96 -2.59 -5.35
C SER A 238 -12.75 -1.98 -4.61
N GLY A 239 -12.86 -1.64 -3.33
CA GLY A 239 -11.73 -1.30 -2.48
C GLY A 239 -10.87 -2.51 -2.13
N LEU A 240 -9.82 -2.30 -1.33
CA LEU A 240 -8.85 -3.36 -1.00
C LEU A 240 -9.51 -4.57 -0.33
N ILE A 241 -10.37 -4.36 0.67
CA ILE A 241 -11.03 -5.45 1.41
C ILE A 241 -12.06 -6.18 0.54
N ASP A 242 -12.80 -5.45 -0.29
CA ASP A 242 -13.71 -6.06 -1.25
C ASP A 242 -12.96 -6.97 -2.24
N LYS A 243 -11.85 -6.48 -2.80
CA LYS A 243 -10.98 -7.30 -3.67
C LYS A 243 -10.41 -8.51 -2.93
N PHE A 244 -9.96 -8.33 -1.69
CA PHE A 244 -9.44 -9.43 -0.89
C PHE A 244 -10.48 -10.55 -0.71
N ARG A 245 -11.69 -10.20 -0.33
CA ARG A 245 -12.79 -11.14 -0.12
C ARG A 245 -13.26 -11.84 -1.40
N THR A 246 -13.24 -11.10 -2.51
CA THR A 246 -13.77 -11.59 -3.80
C THR A 246 -12.76 -12.46 -4.54
N TYR A 247 -11.49 -12.08 -4.51
CA TYR A 247 -10.47 -12.67 -5.39
C TYR A 247 -9.45 -13.57 -4.68
N THR A 248 -9.50 -13.68 -3.35
CA THR A 248 -8.74 -14.69 -2.61
C THR A 248 -9.56 -15.97 -2.52
N MET A 249 -9.05 -17.05 -3.06
CA MET A 249 -9.68 -18.37 -3.02
C MET A 249 -9.63 -18.97 -1.60
N PRO A 250 -10.54 -19.90 -1.25
CA PRO A 250 -10.63 -20.46 0.10
C PRO A 250 -9.37 -21.16 0.60
N ASP A 251 -8.50 -21.60 -0.29
CA ASP A 251 -7.20 -22.20 0.00
C ASP A 251 -6.08 -21.17 0.18
N GLY A 252 -6.41 -19.87 0.04
CA GLY A 252 -5.46 -18.77 0.17
C GLY A 252 -4.82 -18.31 -1.13
N TRP A 253 -5.11 -18.94 -2.25
CA TRP A 253 -4.59 -18.47 -3.53
C TRP A 253 -5.30 -17.21 -4.01
N TRP A 254 -4.52 -16.28 -4.55
CA TRP A 254 -5.04 -15.21 -5.39
C TRP A 254 -5.54 -15.81 -6.71
N TYR A 255 -6.66 -15.34 -7.21
CA TYR A 255 -7.39 -15.96 -8.33
C TYR A 255 -6.56 -16.12 -9.62
N GLU A 256 -5.53 -15.31 -9.82
CA GLU A 256 -4.63 -15.42 -10.98
C GLU A 256 -3.74 -16.68 -10.92
N CYS A 257 -3.75 -17.43 -9.82
CA CYS A 257 -3.07 -18.70 -9.63
C CYS A 257 -1.58 -18.70 -10.02
N THR A 258 -0.91 -17.58 -9.81
CA THR A 258 0.52 -17.39 -10.09
C THR A 258 1.27 -17.21 -8.79
N VAL A 259 2.30 -18.00 -8.52
CA VAL A 259 3.05 -17.97 -7.25
C VAL A 259 3.60 -16.58 -6.95
N SER A 260 4.23 -15.93 -7.93
CA SER A 260 4.80 -14.60 -7.76
C SER A 260 3.75 -13.53 -7.50
N TYR A 261 2.58 -13.59 -8.16
CA TYR A 261 1.51 -12.63 -7.95
C TYR A 261 0.86 -12.83 -6.59
N ASN A 262 0.64 -14.08 -6.19
CA ASN A 262 0.10 -14.37 -4.86
C ASN A 262 1.00 -13.85 -3.74
N LEU A 263 2.32 -14.04 -3.86
CA LEU A 263 3.28 -13.56 -2.90
C LEU A 263 3.33 -12.02 -2.85
N TRP A 264 3.29 -11.39 -4.03
CA TRP A 264 3.25 -9.93 -4.13
C TRP A 264 1.98 -9.35 -3.50
N VAL A 265 0.80 -9.85 -3.89
CA VAL A 265 -0.49 -9.39 -3.33
C VAL A 265 -0.55 -9.63 -1.81
N ALA A 266 -0.08 -10.78 -1.33
CA ALA A 266 0.02 -11.05 0.10
C ALA A 266 0.90 -10.01 0.82
N SER A 267 2.04 -9.64 0.21
CA SER A 267 2.94 -8.63 0.77
C SER A 267 2.30 -7.24 0.84
N GLU A 268 1.50 -6.85 -0.18
CA GLU A 268 0.75 -5.60 -0.17
C GLU A 268 -0.25 -5.57 1.00
N TYR A 269 -1.05 -6.61 1.17
CA TYR A 269 -2.00 -6.69 2.28
C TYR A 269 -1.34 -6.73 3.66
N ILE A 270 -0.19 -7.39 3.80
CA ILE A 270 0.58 -7.38 5.04
C ILE A 270 1.06 -5.95 5.36
N GLN A 271 1.61 -5.23 4.39
CA GLN A 271 2.07 -3.86 4.58
C GLN A 271 0.93 -2.92 4.98
N VAL A 272 -0.22 -3.02 4.29
CA VAL A 272 -1.44 -2.28 4.64
C VAL A 272 -1.87 -2.57 6.07
N ALA A 273 -1.90 -3.84 6.45
CA ALA A 273 -2.32 -4.26 7.79
C ALA A 273 -1.37 -3.74 8.88
N LEU A 274 -0.06 -3.89 8.69
CA LEU A 274 0.95 -3.40 9.63
C LEU A 274 0.91 -1.87 9.79
N ALA A 275 0.73 -1.13 8.70
CA ALA A 275 0.65 0.33 8.75
C ALA A 275 -0.59 0.85 9.48
N LEU A 276 -1.63 0.02 9.60
CA LEU A 276 -2.87 0.35 10.31
C LEU A 276 -2.87 -0.05 11.80
N GLU A 277 -1.96 -0.93 12.24
CA GLU A 277 -1.89 -1.35 13.65
C GLU A 277 -1.77 -0.17 14.64
N PRO A 278 -0.93 0.86 14.38
CA PRO A 278 -0.83 2.01 15.29
C PRO A 278 -2.14 2.79 15.44
N PHE A 279 -3.08 2.62 14.51
CA PHE A 279 -4.40 3.23 14.53
C PHE A 279 -5.51 2.31 15.06
N GLY A 280 -5.14 1.15 15.63
CA GLY A 280 -6.04 0.23 16.28
C GLY A 280 -6.79 -0.74 15.37
N TYR A 281 -6.37 -0.88 14.10
CA TYR A 281 -6.89 -1.94 13.23
C TYR A 281 -6.17 -3.26 13.49
N SER A 282 -6.84 -4.37 13.27
CA SER A 282 -6.32 -5.72 13.49
C SER A 282 -6.48 -6.61 12.26
N LEU A 283 -6.22 -6.08 11.07
CA LEU A 283 -6.45 -6.78 9.80
C LEU A 283 -5.66 -8.10 9.68
N LEU A 284 -4.48 -8.21 10.32
CA LEU A 284 -3.70 -9.46 10.32
C LEU A 284 -4.42 -10.62 11.01
N ALA A 285 -5.25 -10.31 12.02
CA ALA A 285 -6.03 -11.31 12.76
C ALA A 285 -7.46 -11.48 12.23
N GLU A 286 -7.88 -10.65 11.29
CA GLU A 286 -9.25 -10.61 10.80
C GLU A 286 -9.54 -11.78 9.87
N LYS A 287 -10.75 -12.33 10.05
CA LYS A 287 -11.33 -13.36 9.18
C LYS A 287 -12.33 -12.69 8.25
N PHE A 288 -11.98 -12.58 6.99
CA PHE A 288 -12.83 -11.95 6.00
C PHE A 288 -13.80 -12.97 5.42
N PRO A 289 -15.12 -12.79 5.59
CA PRO A 289 -16.10 -13.67 4.98
C PRO A 289 -15.93 -13.68 3.46
N VAL A 290 -15.86 -14.86 2.87
CA VAL A 290 -15.76 -14.99 1.41
C VAL A 290 -17.12 -14.67 0.80
N ASP A 291 -17.11 -13.77 -0.17
CA ASP A 291 -18.31 -13.51 -0.95
C ASP A 291 -18.37 -14.48 -2.12
N TYR A 292 -19.28 -15.46 -2.02
CA TYR A 292 -19.52 -16.43 -3.08
C TYR A 292 -20.54 -15.93 -4.12
N ASN A 293 -21.17 -14.79 -3.85
CA ASN A 293 -22.14 -14.19 -4.76
C ASN A 293 -21.45 -13.08 -5.53
N LEU A 294 -21.10 -13.36 -6.77
CA LEU A 294 -20.71 -12.28 -7.67
C LEU A 294 -21.85 -11.28 -7.79
N THR A 295 -21.46 -10.03 -7.83
CA THR A 295 -22.42 -9.01 -8.16
C THR A 295 -22.89 -9.22 -9.61
N PRO A 296 -24.20 -9.16 -9.87
CA PRO A 296 -24.72 -9.26 -11.22
C PRO A 296 -24.08 -8.27 -12.22
N GLU A 297 -23.58 -7.16 -11.73
CA GLU A 297 -22.89 -6.14 -12.52
C GLU A 297 -21.56 -6.62 -13.08
N TYR A 298 -20.84 -7.43 -12.33
CA TYR A 298 -19.58 -8.01 -12.82
C TYR A 298 -19.86 -9.05 -13.91
N ASP A 299 -20.86 -9.86 -13.74
CA ASP A 299 -21.31 -10.82 -14.77
C ASP A 299 -21.73 -10.10 -16.07
N LYS A 300 -22.37 -8.94 -15.97
CA LYS A 300 -22.75 -8.15 -17.13
C LYS A 300 -21.61 -7.57 -17.94
N THR A 301 -20.52 -7.20 -17.30
CA THR A 301 -19.33 -6.70 -18.01
C THR A 301 -18.66 -7.76 -18.87
N TRP A 302 -18.91 -9.05 -18.59
CA TRP A 302 -18.32 -10.18 -19.29
C TRP A 302 -19.35 -10.99 -20.12
N GLU A 303 -20.57 -10.50 -20.24
CA GLU A 303 -21.64 -11.18 -21.01
C GLU A 303 -21.27 -11.50 -22.47
N ASN A 304 -20.35 -10.75 -23.06
CA ASN A 304 -19.86 -10.95 -24.41
C ASN A 304 -18.55 -11.73 -24.49
N GLU A 305 -18.00 -12.15 -23.34
CA GLU A 305 -16.78 -12.90 -23.28
C GLU A 305 -17.05 -14.41 -23.24
N ARG A 306 -16.04 -15.18 -23.59
CA ARG A 306 -16.15 -16.63 -23.61
C ARG A 306 -16.45 -17.18 -22.22
N GLU A 307 -17.32 -18.14 -22.13
CA GLU A 307 -17.80 -18.74 -20.89
C GLU A 307 -16.64 -19.32 -20.03
N ASP A 308 -15.60 -19.85 -20.68
CA ASP A 308 -14.38 -20.31 -20.02
C ASP A 308 -13.64 -19.18 -19.27
N ARG A 309 -13.62 -17.97 -19.79
CA ARG A 309 -13.05 -16.81 -19.10
C ARG A 309 -13.88 -16.40 -17.88
N ARG A 310 -15.19 -16.46 -17.96
CA ARG A 310 -16.05 -16.22 -16.80
C ARG A 310 -15.70 -17.16 -15.65
N LEU A 311 -15.54 -18.42 -15.92
CA LEU A 311 -15.16 -19.41 -14.93
C LEU A 311 -13.79 -19.15 -14.31
N LEU A 312 -12.85 -18.65 -15.07
CA LEU A 312 -11.50 -18.31 -14.58
C LEU A 312 -11.48 -17.04 -13.71
N HIS A 313 -12.24 -16.02 -14.09
CA HIS A 313 -12.33 -14.78 -13.32
C HIS A 313 -13.14 -14.93 -12.05
N HIS A 314 -14.12 -15.81 -12.07
CA HIS A 314 -15.05 -15.98 -10.99
C HIS A 314 -14.75 -17.23 -10.15
N GLY A 315 -13.56 -17.40 -9.71
CA GLY A 315 -13.05 -18.57 -9.00
C GLY A 315 -14.01 -19.30 -8.05
N HIS A 316 -15.20 -18.73 -7.75
CA HIS A 316 -16.19 -19.39 -6.92
C HIS A 316 -16.98 -20.49 -7.62
N SER A 317 -17.10 -20.51 -8.93
CA SER A 317 -17.60 -21.70 -9.60
C SER A 317 -16.70 -22.90 -9.35
N PHE A 318 -15.40 -22.66 -9.33
CA PHE A 318 -14.39 -23.64 -8.88
C PHE A 318 -14.58 -24.02 -7.42
N ARG A 319 -14.87 -23.08 -6.57
CA ARG A 319 -15.04 -23.27 -5.13
C ARG A 319 -16.22 -24.16 -4.82
N ILE A 320 -17.34 -23.90 -5.46
CA ILE A 320 -18.56 -24.71 -5.30
C ILE A 320 -18.36 -26.11 -5.85
N GLN A 321 -17.71 -26.25 -6.99
CA GLN A 321 -17.46 -27.55 -7.62
C GLN A 321 -16.37 -28.35 -6.92
N GLY A 322 -15.36 -27.69 -6.34
CA GLY A 322 -14.27 -28.34 -5.62
C GLY A 322 -14.58 -28.81 -4.22
N GLY A 323 -15.77 -28.49 -3.67
CA GLY A 323 -16.16 -28.91 -2.33
C GLY A 323 -15.37 -28.26 -1.19
N ILE A 324 -14.60 -27.21 -1.46
CA ILE A 324 -13.84 -26.47 -0.46
C ILE A 324 -14.75 -25.36 0.10
N HIS A 325 -15.26 -25.59 1.29
CA HIS A 325 -16.15 -24.64 1.97
C HIS A 325 -15.45 -23.95 3.13
N GLN A 326 -14.47 -23.08 2.81
CA GLN A 326 -13.96 -22.15 3.81
C GLN A 326 -14.88 -20.93 3.86
N PRO A 327 -15.48 -20.62 5.01
CA PRO A 327 -16.42 -19.50 5.14
C PRO A 327 -15.68 -18.14 5.19
N TYR A 328 -14.37 -18.15 5.29
CA TYR A 328 -13.53 -16.94 5.40
C TYR A 328 -12.13 -17.18 4.80
N VAL A 329 -11.48 -16.09 4.50
CA VAL A 329 -10.05 -16.02 4.16
C VAL A 329 -9.33 -15.08 5.11
N THR A 330 -8.01 -15.27 5.27
CA THR A 330 -7.14 -14.39 6.05
C THR A 330 -5.90 -14.05 5.24
N ILE A 331 -5.24 -12.94 5.57
CA ILE A 331 -3.99 -12.55 4.90
C ILE A 331 -2.92 -13.65 5.08
N LYS A 332 -2.88 -14.29 6.26
CA LYS A 332 -1.97 -15.40 6.52
C LYS A 332 -2.17 -16.60 5.58
N MET A 333 -3.41 -16.91 5.22
CA MET A 333 -3.72 -18.02 4.31
C MET A 333 -3.07 -17.83 2.93
N MET A 334 -2.94 -16.58 2.46
CA MET A 334 -2.24 -16.32 1.19
C MET A 334 -0.77 -16.72 1.23
N VAL A 335 -0.11 -16.50 2.36
CA VAL A 335 1.30 -16.91 2.53
C VAL A 335 1.41 -18.41 2.73
N ASP A 336 0.54 -18.99 3.57
CA ASP A 336 0.52 -20.43 3.85
C ASP A 336 0.28 -21.28 2.59
N ALA A 337 -0.55 -20.80 1.68
CA ALA A 337 -0.85 -21.46 0.40
C ALA A 337 0.37 -21.63 -0.49
N LEU A 338 1.40 -20.82 -0.30
CA LEU A 338 2.63 -20.90 -1.10
C LEU A 338 3.63 -21.93 -0.57
N LEU A 339 3.56 -22.30 0.71
CA LEU A 339 4.55 -23.20 1.32
C LEU A 339 4.69 -24.54 0.60
N PRO A 340 3.63 -25.21 0.13
CA PRO A 340 3.74 -26.45 -0.63
C PRO A 340 4.39 -26.31 -2.02
N PHE A 341 4.49 -25.08 -2.53
CA PHE A 341 5.06 -24.78 -3.85
C PHE A 341 6.53 -24.34 -3.79
N LEU A 342 7.13 -24.45 -2.61
CA LEU A 342 8.53 -24.16 -2.39
C LEU A 342 9.28 -25.48 -2.19
N ASP A 343 10.36 -25.69 -2.91
CA ASP A 343 11.21 -26.85 -2.71
C ASP A 343 12.13 -26.67 -1.48
N TYR A 344 12.89 -27.73 -1.15
CA TYR A 344 13.81 -27.73 -0.01
C TYR A 344 14.96 -26.71 -0.14
N ARG A 345 15.23 -26.19 -1.34
CA ARG A 345 16.23 -25.16 -1.62
C ARG A 345 15.70 -23.75 -1.43
N GLY A 346 14.38 -23.59 -1.33
CA GLY A 346 13.73 -22.29 -1.33
C GLY A 346 13.41 -21.77 -2.74
N TRP A 347 13.35 -22.65 -3.72
CA TRP A 347 12.91 -22.33 -5.06
C TRP A 347 11.41 -22.53 -5.20
N MET A 348 10.73 -21.62 -5.83
CA MET A 348 9.31 -21.78 -6.14
C MET A 348 9.13 -22.43 -7.51
N PHE A 349 8.13 -23.29 -7.59
CA PHE A 349 7.71 -23.86 -8.87
C PHE A 349 7.13 -22.77 -9.79
N GLY A 350 7.43 -22.88 -11.08
CA GLY A 350 6.82 -22.05 -12.11
C GLY A 350 5.37 -22.50 -12.35
N VAL A 351 4.42 -21.70 -11.91
CA VAL A 351 2.98 -21.91 -12.14
C VAL A 351 2.42 -20.70 -12.84
N ASN A 352 1.69 -20.90 -13.93
CA ASN A 352 1.19 -19.85 -14.82
C ASN A 352 2.31 -18.91 -15.29
N ASP A 353 2.17 -17.62 -15.07
CA ASP A 353 3.13 -16.59 -15.48
C ASP A 353 4.39 -16.52 -14.60
N ALA A 354 4.52 -17.41 -13.60
CA ALA A 354 5.71 -17.48 -12.79
C ALA A 354 6.76 -18.37 -13.45
N THR A 355 8.02 -17.97 -13.35
CA THR A 355 9.17 -18.80 -13.68
C THR A 355 9.72 -19.47 -12.44
N GLU A 356 10.25 -20.70 -12.59
CA GLU A 356 11.00 -21.33 -11.51
C GLU A 356 12.20 -20.46 -11.13
N ARG A 357 12.25 -20.06 -9.87
CA ARG A 357 13.32 -19.19 -9.36
C ARG A 357 13.47 -19.30 -7.87
N GLU A 358 14.61 -18.89 -7.37
CA GLU A 358 14.81 -18.65 -5.95
C GLU A 358 13.84 -17.54 -5.46
N VAL A 359 13.15 -17.81 -4.37
CA VAL A 359 12.31 -16.79 -3.73
C VAL A 359 13.20 -15.90 -2.89
N GLY A 360 13.21 -14.61 -3.19
CA GLY A 360 13.88 -13.63 -2.33
C GLY A 360 13.33 -13.70 -0.91
N GLY A 361 14.21 -13.66 0.10
CA GLY A 361 13.84 -13.78 1.50
C GLY A 361 12.84 -12.74 1.99
N GLY A 362 12.73 -11.58 1.33
CA GLY A 362 12.00 -10.41 1.77
C GLY A 362 10.54 -10.61 2.12
N SER A 363 9.81 -11.23 1.24
CA SER A 363 8.38 -11.46 1.48
C SER A 363 8.12 -12.42 2.64
N PHE A 364 9.00 -13.41 2.85
CA PHE A 364 8.90 -14.29 4.00
C PHE A 364 9.42 -13.67 5.30
N GLU A 365 10.38 -12.74 5.24
CA GLU A 365 10.76 -11.93 6.39
C GLU A 365 9.61 -11.03 6.83
N LEU A 366 8.92 -10.36 5.89
CA LEU A 366 7.73 -9.57 6.16
C LEU A 366 6.61 -10.43 6.77
N ALA A 367 6.35 -11.61 6.20
CA ALA A 367 5.38 -12.56 6.73
C ALA A 367 5.77 -13.06 8.14
N TYR A 368 7.04 -13.36 8.37
CA TYR A 368 7.53 -13.73 9.70
C TYR A 368 7.38 -12.57 10.70
N TYR A 369 7.68 -11.36 10.27
CA TYR A 369 7.46 -10.18 11.11
C TYR A 369 6.00 -10.03 11.52
N ALA A 370 5.08 -10.20 10.56
CA ALA A 370 3.65 -10.06 10.80
C ALA A 370 3.05 -11.20 11.66
N PHE A 371 3.41 -12.43 11.37
CA PHE A 371 2.69 -13.60 11.93
C PHE A 371 3.49 -14.41 12.94
N ARG A 372 4.80 -14.20 13.06
CA ARG A 372 5.72 -14.95 13.95
C ARG A 372 5.67 -16.48 13.78
N ASP A 373 5.31 -16.94 12.58
CA ASP A 373 5.22 -18.38 12.27
C ASP A 373 6.60 -18.96 12.00
N SER A 374 6.97 -20.00 12.74
CA SER A 374 8.29 -20.64 12.64
C SER A 374 8.58 -21.27 11.26
N ARG A 375 7.55 -21.64 10.50
CA ARG A 375 7.69 -22.16 9.15
C ARG A 375 8.32 -21.13 8.20
N TYR A 376 7.95 -19.85 8.35
CA TYR A 376 8.57 -18.76 7.58
C TYR A 376 10.02 -18.52 7.99
N ALA A 377 10.32 -18.58 9.31
CA ALA A 377 11.69 -18.45 9.80
C ALA A 377 12.61 -19.57 9.29
N GLU A 378 12.09 -20.80 9.19
CA GLU A 378 12.83 -21.93 8.65
C GLU A 378 13.15 -21.70 7.16
N PHE A 379 12.21 -21.16 6.41
CA PHE A 379 12.40 -20.80 5.02
C PHE A 379 13.47 -19.71 4.85
N ILE A 380 13.39 -18.63 5.62
CA ILE A 380 14.35 -17.52 5.61
C ILE A 380 15.78 -18.02 5.89
N ARG A 381 15.96 -19.01 6.77
CA ARG A 381 17.28 -19.57 7.08
C ARG A 381 17.93 -20.30 5.90
N ARG A 382 17.13 -20.83 4.98
CA ARG A 382 17.60 -21.54 3.79
C ARG A 382 17.95 -20.62 2.64
N THR A 383 17.42 -19.40 2.62
CA THR A 383 17.70 -18.43 1.57
C THR A 383 19.00 -17.68 1.86
N PRO A 384 19.96 -17.65 0.92
CA PRO A 384 21.26 -17.01 1.13
C PRO A 384 21.18 -15.48 1.16
N GLN A 385 20.14 -14.91 0.59
CA GLN A 385 19.93 -13.47 0.55
C GLN A 385 18.81 -13.07 1.52
N ARG A 386 19.18 -12.39 2.60
CA ARG A 386 18.23 -11.73 3.47
C ARG A 386 17.78 -10.42 2.85
N SER A 387 16.51 -10.13 3.01
CA SER A 387 15.93 -8.89 2.51
C SER A 387 16.24 -7.71 3.40
N ASP A 388 15.62 -6.61 3.07
CA ASP A 388 15.85 -5.27 3.57
C ASP A 388 15.02 -4.91 4.81
N LEU A 389 14.30 -5.85 5.38
CA LEU A 389 13.40 -5.59 6.51
C LEU A 389 13.98 -5.97 7.87
#